data_a9f4117be6e1f1505edf0a373db89415
#
_entry.id   a9f4117be6e1f1505edf0a373db89415
#
_cell.length_a   1.000
_cell.length_b   1.000
_cell.length_c   1.000
_cell.angle_alpha   90.00
_cell.angle_beta   90.00
_cell.angle_gamma   90.00
#
_symmetry.space_group_name_H-M   'P 1'
#
loop_
_entity.id
_entity.type
_entity.pdbx_description
1 polymer ?
#
loop_
_entity_poly.entity_id
_entity_poly.type
_entity_poly.pdbx_seq_one_letter_code
_entity_poly.pdbx_strand_id
1 'polypeptide(L)'
;FTMEAKRQLDVLEKQLARGRYVAGEEYTIADMAVWPWFGCVALGSVYNAAEFLDAEKYTNVQRWAKDVAHRPAVKRGRIVNRTSGELNEQLHERHAASDFETNTEDKRQA
;
A
#
# COMPACT_ATOMS: atom_id res chain seq x y z
N PHE A 1 14.12 -12.35 -11.31
CA PHE A 1 13.10 -11.47 -10.73
C PHE A 1 13.12 -11.44 -9.20
N THR A 2 13.16 -12.60 -8.55
CA THR A 2 13.18 -12.69 -7.08
C THR A 2 14.35 -11.96 -6.45
N MET A 3 15.56 -12.16 -6.98
CA MET A 3 16.76 -11.53 -6.44
C MET A 3 16.73 -10.02 -6.62
N GLU A 4 16.22 -9.52 -7.74
CA GLU A 4 16.08 -8.09 -7.98
C GLU A 4 15.03 -7.46 -7.05
N ALA A 5 13.91 -8.13 -6.85
CA ALA A 5 12.89 -7.66 -5.92
C ALA A 5 13.42 -7.61 -4.48
N LYS A 6 14.16 -8.63 -4.06
CA LYS A 6 14.81 -8.63 -2.73
C LYS A 6 15.84 -7.52 -2.60
N ARG A 7 16.62 -7.27 -3.64
CA ARG A 7 17.59 -6.18 -3.64
C ARG A 7 16.89 -4.82 -3.45
N GLN A 8 15.78 -4.62 -4.13
CA GLN A 8 14.99 -3.38 -3.99
C GLN A 8 14.39 -3.25 -2.60
N LEU A 9 13.88 -4.35 -2.02
CA LEU A 9 13.38 -4.36 -0.66
C LEU A 9 14.48 -4.05 0.35
N ASP A 10 15.69 -4.57 0.14
CA ASP A 10 16.84 -4.27 0.99
C ASP A 10 17.19 -2.77 0.98
N VAL A 11 17.17 -2.15 -0.20
CA VAL A 11 17.40 -0.72 -0.35
C VAL A 11 16.32 0.08 0.39
N LEU A 12 15.08 -0.28 0.20
CA LEU A 12 13.94 0.38 0.85
C LEU A 12 14.01 0.23 2.37
N GLU A 13 14.35 -0.97 2.87
CA GLU A 13 14.50 -1.23 4.31
C GLU A 13 15.56 -0.34 4.93
N LYS A 14 16.71 -0.21 4.30
CA LYS A 14 17.80 0.65 4.76
C LYS A 14 17.39 2.12 4.79
N GLN A 15 16.66 2.57 3.78
CA GLN A 15 16.18 3.95 3.72
C GLN A 15 15.15 4.23 4.82
N LEU A 16 14.23 3.31 5.06
CA LEU A 16 13.19 3.45 6.08
C LEU A 16 13.73 3.26 7.51
N ALA A 17 14.90 2.66 7.66
CA ALA A 17 15.61 2.64 8.95
C ALA A 17 16.18 4.01 9.33
N ARG A 18 16.38 4.88 8.34
CA ARG A 18 16.93 6.23 8.54
C ARG A 18 15.85 7.28 8.87
N GLY A 19 14.62 7.03 8.45
CA GLY A 19 13.52 7.96 8.63
C GLY A 19 12.18 7.25 8.56
N ARG A 20 11.15 7.94 9.00
CA ARG A 20 9.79 7.40 9.05
C ARG A 20 9.23 7.07 7.66
N TYR A 21 9.60 7.87 6.68
CA TYR A 21 9.12 7.77 5.31
C TYR A 21 10.28 7.71 4.32
N VAL A 22 9.98 7.45 3.04
CA VAL A 22 11.00 7.24 2.00
C VAL A 22 11.93 8.46 1.84
N ALA A 23 11.38 9.67 1.85
CA ALA A 23 12.16 10.89 1.69
C ALA A 23 12.61 11.55 3.01
N GLY A 24 12.32 10.94 4.16
CA GLY A 24 12.68 11.46 5.47
C GLY A 24 11.57 11.29 6.51
N GLU A 25 11.29 12.33 7.29
CA GLU A 25 10.31 12.27 8.38
C GLU A 25 8.89 12.61 7.95
N GLU A 26 8.70 13.11 6.73
CA GLU A 26 7.39 13.52 6.24
C GLU A 26 6.90 12.62 5.11
N TYR A 27 5.58 12.40 5.09
CA TYR A 27 4.90 11.71 4.00
C TYR A 27 4.93 12.58 2.74
N THR A 28 5.46 12.04 1.65
CA THR A 28 5.64 12.76 0.38
C THR A 28 5.17 11.94 -0.82
N ILE A 29 5.27 12.52 -2.01
CA ILE A 29 5.00 11.83 -3.27
C ILE A 29 5.89 10.61 -3.47
N ALA A 30 7.07 10.55 -2.84
CA ALA A 30 7.92 9.37 -2.88
C ALA A 30 7.22 8.14 -2.28
N ASP A 31 6.55 8.32 -1.14
CA ASP A 31 5.76 7.25 -0.53
C ASP A 31 4.57 6.85 -1.41
N MET A 32 3.91 7.82 -2.02
CA MET A 32 2.78 7.57 -2.92
C MET A 32 3.19 6.78 -4.17
N ALA A 33 4.40 7.01 -4.67
CA ALA A 33 4.92 6.31 -5.85
C ALA A 33 5.39 4.89 -5.53
N VAL A 34 6.00 4.67 -4.36
CA VAL A 34 6.62 3.40 -3.97
C VAL A 34 5.62 2.44 -3.33
N TRP A 35 4.68 2.95 -2.54
CA TRP A 35 3.76 2.13 -1.76
C TRP A 35 2.88 1.17 -2.58
N PRO A 36 2.30 1.55 -3.74
CA PRO A 36 1.48 0.62 -4.53
C PRO A 36 2.21 -0.66 -4.93
N TRP A 37 3.53 -0.57 -5.08
CA TRP A 37 4.37 -1.72 -5.43
C TRP A 37 4.83 -2.48 -4.17
N PHE A 38 5.63 -1.86 -3.35
CA PHE A 38 6.30 -2.53 -2.23
C PHE A 38 5.46 -2.60 -0.96
N GLY A 39 4.58 -1.63 -0.72
CA GLY A 39 3.66 -1.69 0.40
C GLY A 39 2.66 -2.84 0.25
N CYS A 40 2.12 -3.02 -0.94
CA CYS A 40 1.20 -4.12 -1.23
C CYS A 40 1.89 -5.49 -1.13
N VAL A 41 3.13 -5.61 -1.58
CA VAL A 41 3.92 -6.84 -1.41
C VAL A 41 4.16 -7.12 0.08
N ALA A 42 4.58 -6.11 0.84
CA ALA A 42 4.85 -6.25 2.27
C ALA A 42 3.62 -6.69 3.07
N LEU A 43 2.45 -6.20 2.69
CA LEU A 43 1.18 -6.54 3.35
C LEU A 43 0.54 -7.84 2.82
N GLY A 44 1.20 -8.52 1.89
CA GLY A 44 0.69 -9.77 1.34
C GLY A 44 -0.48 -9.63 0.38
N SER A 45 -0.68 -8.45 -0.19
CA SER A 45 -1.81 -8.15 -1.07
C SER A 45 -1.61 -8.56 -2.53
N VAL A 46 -0.41 -9.01 -2.90
CA VAL A 46 -0.05 -9.35 -4.28
C VAL A 46 0.39 -10.81 -4.35
N TYR A 47 -0.52 -11.68 -4.77
CA TYR A 47 -0.27 -13.13 -4.86
C TYR A 47 0.34 -13.65 -3.54
N ASN A 48 1.28 -14.58 -3.59
CA ASN A 48 2.03 -15.04 -2.42
C ASN A 48 3.43 -14.43 -2.37
N ALA A 49 3.60 -13.25 -2.95
CA ALA A 49 4.92 -12.61 -3.07
C ALA A 49 5.55 -12.27 -1.71
N ALA A 50 4.74 -11.92 -0.71
CA ALA A 50 5.23 -11.61 0.64
C ALA A 50 5.97 -12.81 1.25
N GLU A 51 5.40 -14.01 1.17
CA GLU A 51 6.01 -15.24 1.65
C GLU A 51 7.25 -15.60 0.85
N PHE A 52 7.13 -15.56 -0.47
CA PHE A 52 8.21 -15.89 -1.39
C PHE A 52 9.44 -14.98 -1.24
N LEU A 53 9.21 -13.71 -0.94
CA LEU A 53 10.26 -12.71 -0.77
C LEU A 53 10.72 -12.54 0.68
N ASP A 54 10.17 -13.31 1.62
CA ASP A 54 10.42 -13.15 3.07
C ASP A 54 10.13 -11.72 3.55
N ALA A 55 9.05 -11.11 3.06
CA ALA A 55 8.73 -9.71 3.30
C ALA A 55 8.59 -9.36 4.78
N GLU A 56 8.22 -10.31 5.62
CA GLU A 56 8.08 -10.15 7.07
C GLU A 56 9.40 -9.83 7.78
N LYS A 57 10.55 -10.14 7.17
CA LYS A 57 11.87 -9.82 7.72
C LYS A 57 12.24 -8.35 7.58
N TYR A 58 11.57 -7.64 6.69
CA TYR A 58 11.79 -6.22 6.43
C TYR A 58 10.93 -5.39 7.39
N THR A 59 11.35 -5.29 8.64
CA THR A 59 10.54 -4.71 9.72
C THR A 59 10.19 -3.24 9.50
N ASN A 60 11.10 -2.45 8.96
CA ASN A 60 10.84 -1.03 8.66
C ASN A 60 9.90 -0.88 7.47
N VAL A 61 10.03 -1.73 6.46
CA VAL A 61 9.10 -1.78 5.33
C VAL A 61 7.70 -2.15 5.81
N GLN A 62 7.59 -3.14 6.71
CA GLN A 62 6.31 -3.55 7.30
C GLN A 62 5.65 -2.41 8.06
N ARG A 63 6.40 -1.73 8.90
CA ARG A 63 5.91 -0.56 9.65
C ARG A 63 5.40 0.53 8.71
N TRP A 64 6.22 0.91 7.75
CA TRP A 64 5.89 1.93 6.75
C TRP A 64 4.66 1.55 5.92
N ALA A 65 4.60 0.32 5.47
CA ALA A 65 3.47 -0.18 4.68
C ALA A 65 2.15 -0.05 5.44
N LYS A 66 2.15 -0.39 6.73
CA LYS A 66 0.97 -0.25 7.60
C LYS A 66 0.63 1.21 7.87
N ASP A 67 1.62 2.04 8.14
CA ASP A 67 1.40 3.48 8.39
C ASP A 67 0.74 4.15 7.18
N VAL A 68 1.22 3.88 5.98
CA VAL A 68 0.63 4.44 4.76
C VAL A 68 -0.76 3.87 4.50
N ALA A 69 -0.95 2.56 4.72
CA ALA A 69 -2.26 1.90 4.53
C ALA A 69 -3.36 2.49 5.41
N HIS A 70 -3.02 3.03 6.58
CA HIS A 70 -3.98 3.63 7.50
C HIS A 70 -4.43 5.05 7.11
N ARG A 71 -3.80 5.66 6.13
CA ARG A 71 -4.20 7.01 5.69
C ARG A 71 -5.56 6.95 4.99
N PRO A 72 -6.53 7.84 5.36
CA PRO A 72 -7.87 7.80 4.77
C PRO A 72 -7.86 7.92 3.25
N ALA A 73 -7.02 8.76 2.68
CA ALA A 73 -6.92 8.93 1.24
C ALA A 73 -6.43 7.64 0.54
N VAL A 74 -5.53 6.89 1.18
CA VAL A 74 -5.06 5.59 0.66
C VAL A 74 -6.20 4.58 0.68
N LYS A 75 -6.96 4.52 1.76
CA LYS A 75 -8.14 3.64 1.86
C LYS A 75 -9.18 3.97 0.79
N ARG A 76 -9.44 5.25 0.53
CA ARG A 76 -10.33 5.68 -0.56
C ARG A 76 -9.80 5.26 -1.93
N GLY A 77 -8.52 5.49 -2.18
CA GLY A 77 -7.90 5.18 -3.47
C GLY A 77 -7.87 3.70 -3.79
N ARG A 78 -7.77 2.85 -2.78
CA ARG A 78 -7.64 1.39 -2.98
C ARG A 78 -8.89 0.72 -3.55
N ILE A 79 -10.06 1.33 -3.44
CA ILE A 79 -11.28 0.76 -4.01
C ILE A 79 -11.47 1.11 -5.48
N VAL A 80 -10.75 2.12 -5.98
CA VAL A 80 -10.85 2.55 -7.38
C VAL A 80 -10.31 1.46 -8.29
N ASN A 81 -11.13 1.04 -9.26
CA ASN A 81 -10.81 -0.04 -10.21
C ASN A 81 -10.47 -1.39 -9.55
N ARG A 82 -10.89 -1.59 -8.31
CA ARG A 82 -10.71 -2.87 -7.64
C ARG A 82 -11.60 -3.93 -8.30
N THR A 83 -11.00 -5.07 -8.64
CA THR A 83 -11.68 -6.16 -9.36
C THR A 83 -11.95 -7.38 -8.49
N SER A 84 -11.65 -7.30 -7.19
CA SER A 84 -11.81 -8.40 -6.24
C SER A 84 -12.49 -7.93 -4.96
N GLY A 85 -13.02 -8.88 -4.19
CA GLY A 85 -13.76 -8.60 -2.97
C GLY A 85 -15.26 -8.46 -3.23
N GLU A 86 -16.00 -7.98 -2.22
CA GLU A 86 -17.44 -7.77 -2.35
C GLU A 86 -17.76 -6.64 -3.34
N LEU A 87 -18.87 -6.75 -4.04
CA LEU A 87 -19.27 -5.75 -5.05
C LEU A 87 -19.38 -4.34 -4.47
N ASN A 88 -19.81 -4.21 -3.23
CA ASN A 88 -19.95 -2.93 -2.56
C ASN A 88 -18.60 -2.33 -2.13
N GLU A 89 -17.51 -3.09 -2.24
CA GLU A 89 -16.15 -2.63 -1.96
C GLU A 89 -15.39 -2.26 -3.22
N GLN A 90 -16.06 -2.29 -4.36
CA GLN A 90 -15.47 -1.99 -5.66
C GLN A 90 -16.06 -0.69 -6.20
N LEU A 91 -15.20 0.13 -6.75
CA LEU A 91 -15.60 1.33 -7.48
C LEU A 91 -15.25 1.11 -8.95
N HIS A 92 -16.26 1.09 -9.78
CA HIS A 92 -16.09 0.84 -11.21
C HIS A 92 -15.39 2.01 -11.90
N GLU A 93 -14.82 1.73 -13.06
CA GLU A 93 -14.20 2.73 -13.93
C GLU A 93 -15.15 3.91 -14.22
N ARG A 94 -16.43 3.62 -14.42
CA ARG A 94 -17.47 4.65 -14.56
C ARG A 94 -18.16 4.88 -13.23
N HIS A 95 -17.74 5.90 -12.52
CA HIS A 95 -18.27 6.26 -11.22
C HIS A 95 -18.63 7.75 -11.18
N ALA A 96 -19.51 8.12 -10.25
CA ALA A 96 -19.89 9.50 -9.99
C ALA A 96 -19.16 10.03 -8.74
N ALA A 97 -19.11 11.35 -8.59
CA ALA A 97 -18.51 11.96 -7.41
C ALA A 97 -19.17 11.49 -6.09
N SER A 98 -20.48 11.24 -6.14
CA SER A 98 -21.24 10.71 -5.00
C SER A 98 -20.77 9.35 -4.50
N ASP A 99 -20.14 8.53 -5.36
CA ASP A 99 -19.62 7.23 -4.94
C ASP A 99 -18.50 7.38 -3.92
N PHE A 100 -17.74 8.47 -4.01
CA PHE A 100 -16.69 8.79 -3.04
C PHE A 100 -17.23 9.32 -1.71
N GLU A 101 -18.50 9.68 -1.65
CA GLU A 101 -19.14 10.11 -0.43
C GLU A 101 -19.66 8.96 0.41
N THR A 102 -20.07 7.86 -0.23
CA THR A 102 -20.75 6.76 0.46
C THR A 102 -19.99 5.44 0.40
N ASN A 103 -19.17 5.22 -0.61
CA ASN A 103 -18.58 3.92 -0.92
C ASN A 103 -17.07 3.84 -0.65
N THR A 104 -16.51 4.74 0.13
CA THR A 104 -15.09 4.71 0.47
C THR A 104 -14.82 3.81 1.67
N GLU A 105 -13.67 3.14 1.67
CA GLU A 105 -13.28 2.19 2.71
C GLU A 105 -13.25 2.84 4.10
N ASP A 106 -12.75 4.07 4.20
CA ASP A 106 -12.68 4.82 5.45
C ASP A 106 -14.05 5.15 6.05
N LYS A 107 -15.07 5.30 5.22
CA LYS A 107 -16.43 5.57 5.67
C LYS A 107 -17.19 4.30 6.08
N ARG A 108 -16.83 3.17 5.50
CA ARG A 108 -17.47 1.90 5.82
C ARG A 108 -17.00 1.31 7.13
N GLN A 109 -15.79 1.64 7.54
CA GLN A 109 -15.21 1.15 8.79
C GLN A 109 -15.63 1.99 10.01
N ALA A 110 -16.31 3.07 9.76
CA ALA A 110 -16.91 3.86 10.81
C ALA A 110 -18.28 3.29 11.18
#